data_8a41c5a70516504f82dfcdbc143af091
#
_entry.id   8a41c5a70516504f82dfcdbc143af091
#
_cell.length_a   1.000
_cell.length_b   1.000
_cell.length_c   1.000
_cell.angle_alpha   90.00
_cell.angle_beta   90.00
_cell.angle_gamma   90.00
#
_symmetry.space_group_name_H-M   'P 1'
#
loop_
_entity.id
_entity.type
_entity.pdbx_description
1 polymer ?
#
loop_
_entity_poly.entity_id
_entity_poly.type
_entity_poly.pdbx_seq_one_letter_code
_entity_poly.pdbx_strand_id
1 'polypeptide(L)'
;MPTSPSIDRETLTTLFDSLGGDPDFLAELLDEYFKDAPAQFQTLHEALITGNAETFRRAAHSMKSNSANFGAMTLSGMCKELEEMGRTGQLDGAAPLIVQAETEYQRGKSALEDALKEI
;
A
#
# COMPACT_ATOMS: atom_id res chain seq x y z
N MET A 1 21.36 -6.82 10.80
CA MET A 1 20.70 -5.63 11.36
C MET A 1 19.25 -5.57 10.92
N PRO A 2 18.33 -5.71 11.83
CA PRO A 2 16.94 -5.65 11.42
C PRO A 2 16.57 -4.24 10.99
N THR A 3 15.96 -4.14 9.86
CA THR A 3 15.31 -2.92 9.42
C THR A 3 13.89 -2.95 9.95
N SER A 4 13.19 -1.83 9.86
CA SER A 4 11.78 -1.80 10.17
C SER A 4 11.09 -2.81 9.24
N PRO A 5 10.28 -3.71 9.78
CA PRO A 5 9.60 -4.67 8.93
C PRO A 5 8.63 -3.98 7.99
N SER A 6 8.54 -4.49 6.77
CA SER A 6 7.60 -3.96 5.80
C SER A 6 6.15 -4.21 6.24
N ILE A 7 5.93 -5.19 7.11
CA ILE A 7 4.61 -5.55 7.62
C ILE A 7 4.62 -5.58 9.14
N ASP A 8 3.65 -4.91 9.75
CA ASP A 8 3.39 -5.01 11.18
C ASP A 8 2.55 -6.27 11.42
N ARG A 9 3.20 -7.30 11.98
CA ARG A 9 2.55 -8.60 12.22
C ARG A 9 1.38 -8.50 13.18
N GLU A 10 1.44 -7.61 14.15
CA GLU A 10 0.35 -7.45 15.11
C GLU A 10 -0.91 -6.93 14.42
N THR A 11 -0.77 -5.96 13.53
CA THR A 11 -1.89 -5.44 12.74
C THR A 11 -2.51 -6.55 11.88
N LEU A 12 -1.66 -7.34 11.21
CA LEU A 12 -2.13 -8.43 10.37
C LEU A 12 -2.86 -9.49 11.20
N THR A 13 -2.33 -9.84 12.36
CA THR A 13 -2.97 -10.80 13.27
C THR A 13 -4.33 -10.30 13.72
N THR A 14 -4.43 -9.01 14.07
CA THR A 14 -5.69 -8.41 14.49
C THR A 14 -6.72 -8.47 13.35
N LEU A 15 -6.30 -8.19 12.12
CA LEU A 15 -7.17 -8.33 10.95
C LEU A 15 -7.63 -9.78 10.79
N PHE A 16 -6.70 -10.73 10.85
CA PHE A 16 -7.00 -12.16 10.71
C PHE A 16 -8.03 -12.60 11.75
N ASP A 17 -7.85 -12.20 13.01
CA ASP A 17 -8.78 -12.51 14.09
C ASP A 17 -10.16 -11.92 13.83
N SER A 18 -10.20 -10.69 13.30
CA SER A 18 -11.48 -10.02 12.99
C SER A 18 -12.24 -10.72 11.85
N LEU A 19 -11.53 -11.50 11.03
CA LEU A 19 -12.11 -12.28 9.94
C LEU A 19 -12.52 -13.69 10.43
N GLY A 20 -12.51 -13.93 11.74
CA GLY A 20 -12.85 -15.21 12.31
C GLY A 20 -11.73 -16.24 12.24
N GLY A 21 -10.50 -15.81 12.00
CA GLY A 21 -9.35 -16.70 11.89
C GLY A 21 -9.41 -17.60 10.66
N ASP A 22 -10.04 -17.13 9.58
CA ASP A 22 -10.22 -17.89 8.34
C ASP A 22 -9.09 -17.55 7.35
N PRO A 23 -8.14 -18.50 7.13
CA PRO A 23 -7.02 -18.25 6.20
C PRO A 23 -7.47 -18.01 4.76
N ASP A 24 -8.52 -18.69 4.31
CA ASP A 24 -9.01 -18.58 2.94
C ASP A 24 -9.58 -17.19 2.70
N PHE A 25 -10.29 -16.64 3.67
CA PHE A 25 -10.85 -15.29 3.55
C PHE A 25 -9.73 -14.27 3.52
N LEU A 26 -8.72 -14.42 4.38
CA LEU A 26 -7.57 -13.51 4.34
C LEU A 26 -6.86 -13.59 3.00
N ALA A 27 -6.67 -14.80 2.44
CA ALA A 27 -6.04 -14.97 1.14
C ALA A 27 -6.82 -14.27 0.03
N GLU A 28 -8.15 -14.32 0.06
CA GLU A 28 -9.00 -13.62 -0.92
C GLU A 28 -8.82 -12.11 -0.85
N LEU A 29 -8.78 -11.56 0.37
CA LEU A 29 -8.58 -10.12 0.55
C LEU A 29 -7.20 -9.68 0.09
N LEU A 30 -6.18 -10.49 0.35
CA LEU A 30 -4.82 -10.21 -0.12
C LEU A 30 -4.74 -10.26 -1.64
N ASP A 31 -5.41 -11.22 -2.28
CA ASP A 31 -5.47 -11.31 -3.74
C ASP A 31 -6.04 -10.02 -4.34
N GLU A 32 -7.11 -9.50 -3.76
CA GLU A 32 -7.70 -8.25 -4.24
C GLU A 32 -6.74 -7.08 -4.07
N TYR A 33 -6.05 -7.01 -2.92
CA TYR A 33 -5.05 -5.98 -2.69
C TYR A 33 -3.92 -6.05 -3.72
N PHE A 34 -3.43 -7.27 -4.01
CA PHE A 34 -2.35 -7.48 -4.97
C PHE A 34 -2.76 -7.18 -6.42
N LYS A 35 -4.05 -7.23 -6.72
CA LYS A 35 -4.57 -6.83 -8.03
C LYS A 35 -4.78 -5.33 -8.10
N ASP A 36 -5.28 -4.73 -7.02
CA ASP A 36 -5.60 -3.31 -7.00
C ASP A 36 -4.37 -2.42 -6.93
N ALA A 37 -3.36 -2.81 -6.15
CA ALA A 37 -2.19 -1.95 -5.92
C ALA A 37 -1.45 -1.57 -7.21
N PRO A 38 -1.14 -2.51 -8.12
CA PRO A 38 -0.49 -2.12 -9.38
C PRO A 38 -1.33 -1.16 -10.20
N ALA A 39 -2.65 -1.32 -10.20
CA ALA A 39 -3.55 -0.41 -10.91
C ALA A 39 -3.51 0.99 -10.30
N GLN A 40 -3.43 1.10 -8.97
CA GLN A 40 -3.32 2.39 -8.30
C GLN A 40 -1.98 3.06 -8.60
N PHE A 41 -0.89 2.30 -8.62
CA PHE A 41 0.41 2.86 -9.02
C PHE A 41 0.39 3.37 -10.46
N GLN A 42 -0.25 2.63 -11.36
CA GLN A 42 -0.43 3.07 -12.75
C GLN A 42 -1.18 4.42 -12.78
N THR A 43 -2.25 4.53 -12.00
CA THR A 43 -3.04 5.75 -11.90
C THR A 43 -2.19 6.91 -11.38
N LEU A 44 -1.33 6.67 -10.39
CA LEU A 44 -0.43 7.70 -9.87
C LEU A 44 0.52 8.22 -10.96
N HIS A 45 1.12 7.32 -11.73
CA HIS A 45 2.01 7.70 -12.81
C HIS A 45 1.29 8.52 -13.89
N GLU A 46 0.11 8.07 -14.29
CA GLU A 46 -0.70 8.77 -15.31
C GLU A 46 -1.16 10.13 -14.83
N ALA A 47 -1.62 10.22 -13.60
CA ALA A 47 -2.07 11.48 -13.01
C ALA A 47 -0.91 12.47 -12.89
N LEU A 48 0.29 11.98 -12.58
CA LEU A 48 1.47 12.82 -12.53
C LEU A 48 1.79 13.41 -13.90
N ILE A 49 1.73 12.58 -14.95
CA ILE A 49 2.00 13.02 -16.33
C ILE A 49 0.99 14.07 -16.78
N THR A 50 -0.30 13.86 -16.46
CA THR A 50 -1.36 14.78 -16.88
C THR A 50 -1.56 15.96 -15.95
N GLY A 51 -0.90 15.96 -14.79
CA GLY A 51 -1.04 17.03 -13.79
C GLY A 51 -2.38 16.99 -13.07
N ASN A 52 -3.05 15.83 -13.01
CA ASN A 52 -4.34 15.70 -12.38
C ASN A 52 -4.17 15.41 -10.89
N ALA A 53 -4.05 16.47 -10.10
CA ALA A 53 -3.76 16.37 -8.67
C ALA A 53 -4.88 15.66 -7.90
N GLU A 54 -6.13 15.83 -8.28
CA GLU A 54 -7.24 15.18 -7.57
C GLU A 54 -7.25 13.67 -7.79
N THR A 55 -7.03 13.21 -9.03
CA THR A 55 -6.92 11.77 -9.31
C THR A 55 -5.70 11.19 -8.59
N PHE A 56 -4.59 11.92 -8.56
CA PHE A 56 -3.39 11.53 -7.84
C PHE A 56 -3.68 11.34 -6.35
N ARG A 57 -4.36 12.33 -5.75
CA ARG A 57 -4.73 12.29 -4.33
C ARG A 57 -5.60 11.06 -4.01
N ARG A 58 -6.60 10.79 -4.84
CA ARG A 58 -7.52 9.66 -4.61
C ARG A 58 -6.80 8.32 -4.66
N ALA A 59 -5.93 8.14 -5.64
CA ALA A 59 -5.16 6.89 -5.77
C ALA A 59 -4.25 6.70 -4.56
N ALA A 60 -3.55 7.75 -4.14
CA ALA A 60 -2.67 7.70 -2.97
C ALA A 60 -3.47 7.40 -1.69
N HIS A 61 -4.65 8.00 -1.55
CA HIS A 61 -5.51 7.77 -0.39
C HIS A 61 -5.95 6.29 -0.33
N SER A 62 -6.39 5.72 -1.45
CA SER A 62 -6.79 4.32 -1.51
C SER A 62 -5.64 3.39 -1.14
N MET A 63 -4.47 3.64 -1.69
CA MET A 63 -3.26 2.86 -1.37
C MET A 63 -2.90 2.98 0.11
N LYS A 64 -2.98 4.18 0.67
CA LYS A 64 -2.69 4.41 2.08
C LYS A 64 -3.58 3.54 2.97
N SER A 65 -4.89 3.61 2.75
CA SER A 65 -5.87 2.89 3.56
C SER A 65 -5.75 1.38 3.41
N ASN A 66 -5.64 0.90 2.18
CA ASN A 66 -5.55 -0.54 1.92
C ASN A 66 -4.27 -1.13 2.49
N SER A 67 -3.15 -0.41 2.36
CA SER A 67 -1.86 -0.87 2.88
C SER A 67 -1.87 -0.94 4.41
N ALA A 68 -2.46 0.07 5.06
CA ALA A 68 -2.57 0.09 6.53
C ALA A 68 -3.40 -1.09 7.04
N ASN A 69 -4.46 -1.46 6.33
CA ASN A 69 -5.32 -2.58 6.73
C ASN A 69 -4.55 -3.89 6.88
N PHE A 70 -3.55 -4.10 6.04
CA PHE A 70 -2.74 -5.33 6.08
C PHE A 70 -1.44 -5.16 6.88
N GLY A 71 -1.26 -4.04 7.54
CA GLY A 71 -0.07 -3.79 8.35
C GLY A 71 1.13 -3.29 7.58
N ALA A 72 0.96 -2.89 6.30
CA ALA A 72 2.04 -2.32 5.50
C ALA A 72 2.22 -0.84 5.84
N MET A 73 2.71 -0.58 7.05
CA MET A 73 2.74 0.76 7.63
C MET A 73 3.75 1.69 6.97
N THR A 74 4.90 1.17 6.56
CA THR A 74 5.90 1.98 5.85
C THR A 74 5.35 2.44 4.51
N LEU A 75 4.72 1.53 3.76
CA LEU A 75 4.09 1.87 2.49
C LEU A 75 2.95 2.87 2.71
N SER A 76 2.13 2.63 3.72
CA SER A 76 1.03 3.54 4.05
C SER A 76 1.55 4.95 4.32
N GLY A 77 2.67 5.08 5.03
CA GLY A 77 3.30 6.37 5.30
C GLY A 77 3.78 7.07 4.02
N MET A 78 4.35 6.31 3.10
CA MET A 78 4.76 6.86 1.80
C MET A 78 3.56 7.33 1.00
N CYS A 79 2.48 6.56 1.02
CA CYS A 79 1.24 6.93 0.34
C CYS A 79 0.59 8.16 0.96
N LYS A 80 0.73 8.34 2.27
CA LYS A 80 0.28 9.55 2.95
C LYS A 80 0.99 10.79 2.43
N GLU A 81 2.31 10.70 2.22
CA GLU A 81 3.07 11.80 1.63
C GLU A 81 2.60 12.09 0.21
N LEU A 82 2.36 11.05 -0.60
CA LEU A 82 1.84 11.21 -1.95
C LEU A 82 0.44 11.85 -1.93
N GLU A 83 -0.41 11.40 -1.02
CA GLU A 83 -1.75 11.97 -0.86
C GLU A 83 -1.66 13.47 -0.55
N GLU A 84 -0.75 13.86 0.33
CA GLU A 84 -0.57 15.26 0.71
C GLU A 84 -0.10 16.10 -0.49
N MET A 85 0.79 15.56 -1.31
CA MET A 85 1.22 16.22 -2.54
C MET A 85 0.03 16.46 -3.48
N GLY A 86 -0.83 15.45 -3.62
CA GLY A 86 -2.05 15.59 -4.43
C GLY A 86 -3.00 16.62 -3.85
N ARG A 87 -3.15 16.64 -2.54
CA ARG A 87 -4.04 17.57 -1.85
C ARG A 87 -3.62 19.02 -2.05
N THR A 88 -2.32 19.28 -2.00
CA THR A 88 -1.79 20.65 -2.18
C THR A 88 -1.59 21.02 -3.65
N GLY A 89 -1.64 20.05 -4.54
CA GLY A 89 -1.39 20.26 -5.96
C GLY A 89 0.08 20.40 -6.32
N GLN A 90 0.98 20.18 -5.36
CA GLN A 90 2.42 20.28 -5.58
C GLN A 90 3.01 18.92 -5.84
N LEU A 91 3.01 18.52 -7.11
CA LEU A 91 3.45 17.20 -7.54
C LEU A 91 4.95 17.11 -7.86
N ASP A 92 5.69 18.20 -7.68
CA ASP A 92 7.14 18.21 -7.90
C ASP A 92 7.81 17.23 -6.94
N GLY A 93 8.67 16.36 -7.47
CA GLY A 93 9.35 15.36 -6.65
C GLY A 93 8.55 14.09 -6.38
N ALA A 94 7.33 13.99 -6.94
CA ALA A 94 6.50 12.81 -6.70
C ALA A 94 7.03 11.56 -7.41
N ALA A 95 7.63 11.70 -8.58
CA ALA A 95 8.06 10.54 -9.37
C ALA A 95 9.01 9.61 -8.60
N PRO A 96 10.11 10.11 -7.98
CA PRO A 96 10.96 9.20 -7.20
C PRO A 96 10.27 8.62 -5.98
N LEU A 97 9.34 9.35 -5.37
CA LEU A 97 8.59 8.83 -4.23
C LEU A 97 7.66 7.69 -4.65
N ILE A 98 7.02 7.80 -5.82
CA ILE A 98 6.20 6.71 -6.35
C ILE A 98 7.06 5.45 -6.56
N VAL A 99 8.25 5.60 -7.13
CA VAL A 99 9.16 4.47 -7.35
C VAL A 99 9.56 3.82 -6.02
N GLN A 100 9.87 4.63 -5.02
CA GLN A 100 10.19 4.12 -3.68
C GLN A 100 9.00 3.36 -3.08
N ALA A 101 7.80 3.89 -3.27
CA ALA A 101 6.58 3.23 -2.77
C ALA A 101 6.35 1.90 -3.49
N GLU A 102 6.61 1.83 -4.79
CA GLU A 102 6.50 0.58 -5.55
C GLU A 102 7.48 -0.47 -5.03
N THR A 103 8.70 -0.06 -4.71
CA THR A 103 9.71 -0.96 -4.14
C THR A 103 9.27 -1.46 -2.77
N GLU A 104 8.76 -0.56 -1.93
CA GLU A 104 8.27 -0.95 -0.61
C GLU A 104 7.05 -1.85 -0.71
N TYR A 105 6.18 -1.62 -1.70
CA TYR A 105 5.04 -2.49 -1.95
C TYR A 105 5.50 -3.92 -2.25
N GLN A 106 6.54 -4.10 -3.07
CA GLN A 106 7.05 -5.44 -3.39
C GLN A 106 7.61 -6.13 -2.15
N ARG A 107 8.29 -5.40 -1.28
CA ARG A 107 8.78 -5.94 0.00
C ARG A 107 7.61 -6.36 0.88
N GLY A 108 6.59 -5.52 0.98
CA GLY A 108 5.40 -5.81 1.77
C GLY A 108 4.65 -7.00 1.22
N LYS A 109 4.53 -7.12 -0.10
CA LYS A 109 3.87 -8.25 -0.74
C LYS A 109 4.56 -9.56 -0.37
N SER A 110 5.89 -9.61 -0.49
CA SER A 110 6.66 -10.80 -0.11
C SER A 110 6.45 -11.15 1.36
N ALA A 111 6.46 -10.14 2.24
CA ALA A 111 6.26 -10.35 3.66
C ALA A 111 4.84 -10.86 3.95
N LEU A 112 3.84 -10.36 3.25
CA LEU A 112 2.46 -10.82 3.40
C LEU A 112 2.29 -12.24 2.90
N GLU A 113 2.91 -12.59 1.78
CA GLU A 113 2.88 -13.97 1.27
C GLU A 113 3.52 -14.93 2.24
N ASP A 114 4.65 -14.55 2.83
CA ASP A 114 5.32 -15.38 3.84
C ASP A 114 4.46 -15.52 5.10
N ALA A 115 3.84 -14.43 5.55
CA ALA A 115 2.98 -14.45 6.73
C ALA A 115 1.77 -15.35 6.50
N LEU A 116 1.20 -15.34 5.30
CA LEU A 116 0.05 -16.18 4.97
C LEU A 116 0.41 -17.66 5.06
N LYS A 117 1.63 -18.04 4.71
CA LYS A 117 2.10 -19.43 4.82
C LYS A 117 2.21 -19.90 6.27
N GLU A 118 2.38 -18.98 7.21
CA GLU A 118 2.54 -19.29 8.64
C GLU A 118 1.19 -19.40 9.36
N ILE A 119 0.13 -19.08 8.69
CA ILE A 119 -1.24 -19.16 9.22
C ILE A 119 -1.90 -20.53 8.89
#